data_5fa10e10b12ec2f9ce1848d0f0c2c59c
#
_entry.id   5fa10e10b12ec2f9ce1848d0f0c2c59c
#
_cell.length_a   1.000
_cell.length_b   1.000
_cell.length_c   1.000
_cell.angle_alpha   90.00
_cell.angle_beta   90.00
_cell.angle_gamma   90.00
#
_symmetry.space_group_name_H-M   'P 1'
#
loop_
_entity.id
_entity.type
_entity.pdbx_description
1 polymer ?
#
loop_
_entity_poly.entity_id
_entity_poly.type
_entity_poly.pdbx_seq_one_letter_code
_entity_poly.pdbx_strand_id
1 'polypeptide(L)'
;MARSNVAKTLLNKQHAPFRSLNRRGDKFLFSIKSGLLALSQLGVFRPGKSFLAMMIILMVGLGLPATPAKASKYASIVIEEATGKVLFSRNADNLRYPASLTKIMTLYLLFEDIEAGRMTLKSRIPVSKKAAGRSPSKLYLKPGQSISAEQAIYALVTKSANDVATAIAEKLSGTERKFAKRMTRKAKALGMRRTVFMNASGLPNRRQKSTARDMAVLAVAMRRDFPQFYKYFSTQSFNWKGRKYGNHNKLLAKYSGTDGIKTGYINASGFNLVATVERNGVRLIGVVFGGKTSRSRDRHMMQILDNQFKRVKTITVRRAALAMPTTLPVAPPERGDKLPKSLPVSKTKTRPAAAPKKTEF
;
A
#
# COMPACT_ATOMS: atom_id res chain seq x y z
N MET A 1 52.63 36.66 -24.34
CA MET A 1 53.67 35.62 -24.38
C MET A 1 53.01 34.28 -24.02
N ALA A 2 52.92 33.45 -25.02
CA ALA A 2 53.32 32.03 -25.07
C ALA A 2 52.59 31.11 -24.07
N ARG A 3 51.93 29.99 -24.37
CA ARG A 3 51.88 29.00 -25.46
C ARG A 3 50.59 28.19 -25.29
N SER A 4 49.74 27.94 -26.21
CA SER A 4 49.84 27.07 -27.42
C SER A 4 49.53 25.59 -27.15
N ASN A 5 48.46 25.12 -27.81
CA ASN A 5 48.36 23.84 -28.49
C ASN A 5 48.57 22.53 -27.69
N VAL A 6 47.46 21.90 -27.29
CA VAL A 6 47.24 20.44 -27.50
C VAL A 6 45.73 20.21 -27.63
N ALA A 7 45.16 20.39 -28.77
CA ALA A 7 43.80 19.95 -29.08
C ALA A 7 43.62 19.86 -30.61
N LYS A 8 44.32 18.89 -31.20
CA LYS A 8 44.02 18.43 -32.57
C LYS A 8 44.76 17.12 -32.78
N THR A 9 44.21 16.02 -32.37
CA THR A 9 44.44 14.70 -32.95
C THR A 9 43.57 13.71 -32.17
N LEU A 10 42.40 13.37 -32.68
CA LEU A 10 41.64 12.12 -32.55
C LEU A 10 40.20 12.33 -33.03
N LEU A 11 40.06 12.88 -34.21
CA LEU A 11 38.85 12.75 -35.02
C LEU A 11 39.24 11.84 -36.18
N ASN A 12 39.06 10.57 -36.10
CA ASN A 12 38.70 9.66 -37.18
C ASN A 12 38.69 8.20 -36.68
N LYS A 13 37.52 7.68 -36.28
CA LYS A 13 37.18 6.25 -36.43
C LYS A 13 35.67 6.15 -36.63
N GLN A 14 35.31 6.20 -37.86
CA GLN A 14 34.31 5.49 -38.65
C GLN A 14 33.18 4.77 -37.91
N HIS A 15 31.97 5.19 -38.23
CA HIS A 15 30.71 4.49 -38.07
C HIS A 15 30.77 3.10 -38.74
N ALA A 16 30.55 2.04 -37.95
CA ALA A 16 30.16 0.74 -38.44
C ALA A 16 28.73 0.44 -37.99
N PRO A 17 27.85 -0.04 -38.88
CA PRO A 17 26.46 -0.33 -38.50
C PRO A 17 26.40 -1.63 -37.68
N PHE A 18 25.67 -1.58 -36.58
CA PHE A 18 25.40 -2.72 -35.71
C PHE A 18 24.45 -3.70 -36.43
N ARG A 19 25.01 -4.68 -37.16
CA ARG A 19 24.30 -5.88 -37.59
C ARG A 19 24.21 -6.84 -36.41
N SER A 20 23.05 -6.92 -35.81
CA SER A 20 22.72 -8.00 -34.87
C SER A 20 22.55 -9.31 -35.64
N LEU A 21 23.59 -10.11 -35.70
CA LEU A 21 23.54 -11.46 -36.22
C LEU A 21 23.00 -12.39 -35.15
N ASN A 22 21.84 -12.95 -35.40
CA ASN A 22 21.26 -14.07 -34.66
C ASN A 22 22.07 -15.36 -34.98
N ARG A 23 23.32 -15.46 -34.48
CA ARG A 23 24.24 -16.58 -34.75
C ARG A 23 23.87 -17.88 -34.04
N ARG A 24 22.84 -17.91 -33.21
CA ARG A 24 22.45 -19.17 -32.53
C ARG A 24 21.48 -20.03 -33.34
N GLY A 25 20.60 -19.41 -34.15
CA GLY A 25 19.66 -20.14 -35.00
C GLY A 25 20.34 -20.90 -36.15
N ASP A 26 21.31 -20.27 -36.78
CA ASP A 26 21.99 -20.86 -38.00
C ASP A 26 22.88 -22.05 -37.65
N LYS A 27 23.54 -22.03 -36.49
CA LYS A 27 24.37 -23.18 -36.04
C LYS A 27 23.51 -24.40 -35.66
N PHE A 28 22.31 -24.19 -35.12
CA PHE A 28 21.41 -25.27 -34.74
C PHE A 28 20.79 -25.94 -35.98
N LEU A 29 20.35 -25.15 -36.95
CA LEU A 29 19.82 -25.65 -38.23
C LEU A 29 20.89 -26.38 -39.10
N PHE A 30 22.12 -25.89 -39.07
CA PHE A 30 23.23 -26.55 -39.78
C PHE A 30 23.61 -27.89 -39.14
N SER A 31 23.59 -27.96 -37.81
CA SER A 31 23.87 -29.21 -37.07
C SER A 31 22.80 -30.30 -37.30
N ILE A 32 21.53 -29.90 -37.43
CA ILE A 32 20.44 -30.86 -37.70
C ILE A 32 20.49 -31.37 -39.12
N LYS A 33 20.79 -30.49 -40.10
CA LYS A 33 20.96 -30.92 -41.51
C LYS A 33 22.11 -31.89 -41.69
N SER A 34 23.26 -31.63 -41.02
CA SER A 34 24.41 -32.54 -41.09
C SER A 34 24.15 -33.88 -40.42
N GLY A 35 23.39 -33.91 -39.32
CA GLY A 35 23.01 -35.14 -38.64
C GLY A 35 22.02 -36.02 -39.47
N LEU A 36 21.09 -35.38 -40.16
CA LEU A 36 20.13 -36.06 -41.05
C LEU A 36 20.76 -36.63 -42.32
N LEU A 37 21.76 -35.93 -42.90
CA LEU A 37 22.51 -36.41 -44.04
C LEU A 37 23.40 -37.62 -43.67
N ALA A 38 23.98 -37.63 -42.48
CA ALA A 38 24.80 -38.75 -42.00
C ALA A 38 23.98 -40.01 -41.76
N LEU A 39 22.75 -39.89 -41.28
CA LEU A 39 21.82 -41.02 -41.08
C LEU A 39 21.24 -41.59 -42.37
N SER A 40 21.13 -40.76 -43.44
CA SER A 40 20.66 -41.23 -44.75
C SER A 40 21.69 -42.06 -45.49
N GLN A 41 22.98 -41.91 -45.20
CA GLN A 41 24.08 -42.64 -45.81
C GLN A 41 24.24 -44.07 -45.21
N LEU A 42 23.73 -44.30 -44.00
CA LEU A 42 23.83 -45.59 -43.32
C LEU A 42 22.76 -46.62 -43.75
N GLY A 43 21.89 -46.30 -44.73
CA GLY A 43 20.90 -47.21 -45.28
C GLY A 43 19.82 -47.70 -44.32
N VAL A 44 19.83 -47.24 -43.06
CA VAL A 44 19.04 -47.79 -41.97
C VAL A 44 17.67 -47.10 -41.80
N PHE A 45 17.44 -45.90 -42.38
CA PHE A 45 16.17 -45.17 -42.18
C PHE A 45 15.82 -44.29 -43.39
N ARG A 46 14.81 -44.70 -44.18
CA ARG A 46 14.12 -43.81 -45.13
C ARG A 46 12.81 -43.33 -44.47
N PRO A 47 12.76 -42.17 -43.87
CA PRO A 47 11.52 -41.65 -43.26
C PRO A 47 10.52 -41.39 -44.40
N GLY A 48 9.34 -42.07 -44.32
CA GLY A 48 8.24 -41.81 -45.24
C GLY A 48 7.80 -40.35 -45.19
N LYS A 49 7.21 -39.87 -46.30
CA LYS A 49 6.71 -38.46 -46.40
C LYS A 49 5.84 -38.02 -45.19
N SER A 50 5.12 -38.93 -44.57
CA SER A 50 4.32 -38.70 -43.37
C SER A 50 5.13 -38.42 -42.12
N PHE A 51 6.31 -39.06 -41.95
CA PHE A 51 7.20 -38.82 -40.79
C PHE A 51 7.88 -37.45 -40.90
N LEU A 52 8.28 -37.05 -42.12
CA LEU A 52 8.87 -35.73 -42.36
C LEU A 52 7.83 -34.62 -42.12
N ALA A 53 6.58 -34.82 -42.55
CA ALA A 53 5.48 -33.90 -42.29
C ALA A 53 5.17 -33.76 -40.77
N MET A 54 5.18 -34.86 -40.03
CA MET A 54 4.97 -34.87 -38.59
C MET A 54 6.11 -34.14 -37.83
N MET A 55 7.37 -34.33 -38.25
CA MET A 55 8.52 -33.60 -37.68
C MET A 55 8.48 -32.10 -37.96
N ILE A 56 8.01 -31.71 -39.15
CA ILE A 56 7.81 -30.29 -39.49
C ILE A 56 6.70 -29.68 -38.65
N ILE A 57 5.59 -30.36 -38.46
CA ILE A 57 4.47 -29.90 -37.59
C ILE A 57 4.95 -29.78 -36.13
N LEU A 58 5.74 -30.73 -35.61
CA LEU A 58 6.29 -30.70 -34.27
C LEU A 58 7.27 -29.53 -34.10
N MET A 59 8.13 -29.24 -35.10
CA MET A 59 9.06 -28.12 -35.11
C MET A 59 8.34 -26.76 -35.18
N VAL A 60 7.25 -26.65 -35.94
CA VAL A 60 6.42 -25.44 -36.02
C VAL A 60 5.65 -25.23 -34.72
N GLY A 61 5.18 -26.30 -34.06
CA GLY A 61 4.50 -26.24 -32.75
C GLY A 61 5.42 -25.79 -31.61
N LEU A 62 6.71 -26.14 -31.65
CA LEU A 62 7.72 -25.76 -30.66
C LEU A 62 8.29 -24.34 -30.89
N GLY A 63 8.10 -23.76 -32.06
CA GLY A 63 8.65 -22.46 -32.45
C GLY A 63 7.69 -21.27 -32.31
N LEU A 64 6.46 -21.47 -31.81
CA LEU A 64 5.57 -20.33 -31.56
C LEU A 64 6.15 -19.46 -30.44
N PRO A 65 6.46 -18.17 -30.70
CA PRO A 65 6.95 -17.28 -29.66
C PRO A 65 5.85 -17.19 -28.60
N ALA A 66 6.18 -17.67 -27.38
CA ALA A 66 5.31 -17.47 -26.24
C ALA A 66 5.13 -15.94 -26.09
N THR A 67 3.92 -15.44 -26.40
CA THR A 67 3.58 -14.04 -26.19
C THR A 67 3.85 -13.72 -24.73
N PRO A 68 4.68 -12.71 -24.40
CA PRO A 68 4.98 -12.40 -23.02
C PRO A 68 3.66 -12.06 -22.31
N ALA A 69 3.23 -12.91 -21.39
CA ALA A 69 2.04 -12.70 -20.61
C ALA A 69 2.18 -11.34 -19.92
N LYS A 70 1.32 -10.39 -20.26
CA LYS A 70 1.33 -9.04 -19.67
C LYS A 70 1.21 -9.18 -18.16
N ALA A 71 2.29 -8.89 -17.44
CA ALA A 71 2.34 -9.07 -15.99
C ALA A 71 1.15 -8.39 -15.32
N SER A 72 0.37 -9.16 -14.58
CA SER A 72 -0.81 -8.66 -13.89
C SER A 72 -0.45 -7.48 -12.98
N LYS A 73 -1.16 -6.37 -13.08
CA LYS A 73 -1.00 -5.21 -12.19
C LYS A 73 -1.57 -5.47 -10.80
N TYR A 74 -2.34 -6.53 -10.64
CA TYR A 74 -3.06 -6.84 -9.42
C TYR A 74 -2.14 -7.29 -8.29
N ALA A 75 -2.38 -6.71 -7.11
CA ALA A 75 -1.84 -7.17 -5.83
C ALA A 75 -2.81 -6.74 -4.72
N SER A 76 -2.95 -7.55 -3.67
CA SER A 76 -3.82 -7.22 -2.55
C SER A 76 -3.38 -7.90 -1.27
N ILE A 77 -3.76 -7.28 -0.15
CA ILE A 77 -3.59 -7.82 1.20
C ILE A 77 -4.72 -7.30 2.10
N VAL A 78 -5.12 -8.11 3.06
CA VAL A 78 -5.94 -7.67 4.19
C VAL A 78 -5.24 -8.13 5.47
N ILE A 79 -5.04 -7.22 6.40
CA ILE A 79 -4.49 -7.48 7.72
C ILE A 79 -5.48 -7.05 8.81
N GLU A 80 -5.43 -7.74 9.93
CA GLU A 80 -6.04 -7.28 11.17
C GLU A 80 -5.07 -6.31 11.86
N GLU A 81 -5.54 -5.10 12.17
CA GLU A 81 -4.66 -4.05 12.69
C GLU A 81 -4.04 -4.41 14.03
N ALA A 82 -4.86 -4.90 14.97
CA ALA A 82 -4.46 -5.16 16.35
C ALA A 82 -3.34 -6.21 16.49
N THR A 83 -3.34 -7.22 15.63
CA THR A 83 -2.40 -8.36 15.69
C THR A 83 -1.35 -8.34 14.59
N GLY A 84 -1.53 -7.50 13.55
CA GLY A 84 -0.73 -7.54 12.33
C GLY A 84 -0.94 -8.80 11.48
N LYS A 85 -1.88 -9.67 11.87
CA LYS A 85 -2.14 -10.95 11.19
C LYS A 85 -2.61 -10.71 9.77
N VAL A 86 -1.97 -11.38 8.81
CA VAL A 86 -2.40 -11.40 7.41
C VAL A 86 -3.59 -12.36 7.26
N LEU A 87 -4.75 -11.81 6.91
CA LEU A 87 -5.98 -12.57 6.73
C LEU A 87 -6.20 -12.97 5.26
N PHE A 88 -5.71 -12.15 4.33
CA PHE A 88 -5.76 -12.38 2.91
C PHE A 88 -4.53 -11.81 2.22
N SER A 89 -3.96 -12.52 1.24
CA SER A 89 -2.79 -12.07 0.50
C SER A 89 -2.80 -12.64 -0.92
N ARG A 90 -2.60 -11.79 -1.92
CA ARG A 90 -2.39 -12.21 -3.31
C ARG A 90 -1.42 -11.26 -4.00
N ASN A 91 -0.27 -11.76 -4.43
CA ASN A 91 0.80 -10.98 -5.03
C ASN A 91 1.26 -9.80 -4.13
N ALA A 92 1.07 -9.92 -2.80
CA ALA A 92 1.20 -8.79 -1.87
C ALA A 92 2.61 -8.19 -1.84
N ASP A 93 3.62 -8.98 -2.17
CA ASP A 93 5.02 -8.58 -2.17
C ASP A 93 5.55 -8.17 -3.56
N ASN A 94 4.72 -8.27 -4.60
CA ASN A 94 5.11 -7.86 -5.94
C ASN A 94 5.20 -6.34 -6.05
N LEU A 95 6.27 -5.84 -6.68
CA LEU A 95 6.47 -4.41 -6.91
C LEU A 95 5.38 -3.82 -7.80
N ARG A 96 4.75 -2.76 -7.29
CA ARG A 96 3.67 -2.02 -7.95
C ARG A 96 3.97 -0.52 -7.92
N TYR A 97 3.35 0.23 -8.81
CA TYR A 97 3.38 1.68 -8.75
C TYR A 97 2.33 2.18 -7.75
N PRO A 98 2.71 2.87 -6.67
CA PRO A 98 1.77 3.33 -5.65
C PRO A 98 0.80 4.40 -6.17
N ALA A 99 1.17 5.15 -7.22
CA ALA A 99 0.42 6.32 -7.65
C ALA A 99 0.15 7.23 -6.43
N SER A 100 -1.04 7.83 -6.32
CA SER A 100 -1.35 8.75 -5.22
C SER A 100 -1.44 8.10 -3.82
N LEU A 101 -1.27 6.79 -3.67
CA LEU A 101 -1.05 6.19 -2.35
C LEU A 101 0.26 6.72 -1.71
N THR A 102 1.20 7.18 -2.52
CA THR A 102 2.43 7.90 -2.09
C THR A 102 2.13 9.03 -1.11
N LYS A 103 0.99 9.72 -1.27
CA LYS A 103 0.61 10.85 -0.40
C LYS A 103 0.33 10.44 1.04
N ILE A 104 0.13 9.15 1.32
CA ILE A 104 0.06 8.65 2.71
C ILE A 104 1.40 8.91 3.41
N MET A 105 2.53 8.62 2.75
CA MET A 105 3.87 8.91 3.30
C MET A 105 4.14 10.43 3.37
N THR A 106 3.62 11.20 2.42
CA THR A 106 3.74 12.67 2.46
C THR A 106 3.01 13.25 3.67
N LEU A 107 1.81 12.78 3.97
CA LEU A 107 1.05 13.14 5.17
C LEU A 107 1.74 12.63 6.45
N TYR A 108 2.27 11.41 6.42
CA TYR A 108 3.02 10.85 7.55
C TYR A 108 4.17 11.78 7.99
N LEU A 109 4.98 12.24 7.03
CA LEU A 109 6.10 13.15 7.33
C LEU A 109 5.65 14.57 7.71
N LEU A 110 4.50 15.02 7.20
CA LEU A 110 3.90 16.29 7.63
C LEU A 110 3.42 16.19 9.08
N PHE A 111 2.74 15.11 9.44
CA PHE A 111 2.30 14.86 10.81
C PHE A 111 3.48 14.71 11.77
N GLU A 112 4.53 14.00 11.35
CA GLU A 112 5.78 13.89 12.12
C GLU A 112 6.42 15.27 12.41
N ASP A 113 6.40 16.19 11.43
CA ASP A 113 6.94 17.54 11.63
C ASP A 113 6.02 18.41 12.50
N ILE A 114 4.71 18.17 12.48
CA ILE A 114 3.76 18.84 13.38
C ILE A 114 3.94 18.34 14.82
N GLU A 115 3.98 17.02 15.03
CA GLU A 115 4.21 16.43 16.36
C GLU A 115 5.55 16.89 16.99
N ALA A 116 6.57 17.00 16.17
CA ALA A 116 7.89 17.47 16.62
C ALA A 116 7.97 18.98 16.81
N GLY A 117 6.87 19.74 16.72
CA GLY A 117 6.83 21.18 16.89
C GLY A 117 7.49 22.00 15.78
N ARG A 118 8.01 21.36 14.72
CA ARG A 118 8.63 22.05 13.57
C ARG A 118 7.62 22.78 12.69
N MET A 119 6.36 22.40 12.78
CA MET A 119 5.23 23.04 12.12
C MET A 119 3.99 23.00 13.03
N THR A 120 2.98 23.79 12.67
CA THR A 120 1.64 23.73 13.25
C THR A 120 0.62 23.58 12.12
N LEU A 121 -0.63 23.26 12.44
CA LEU A 121 -1.73 23.22 11.46
C LEU A 121 -1.95 24.58 10.78
N LYS A 122 -1.60 25.70 11.45
CA LYS A 122 -1.68 27.07 10.92
C LYS A 122 -0.48 27.45 10.06
N SER A 123 0.63 26.72 10.12
CA SER A 123 1.86 27.04 9.36
C SER A 123 1.57 27.19 7.87
N ARG A 124 2.14 28.26 7.27
CA ARG A 124 1.97 28.55 5.84
C ARG A 124 2.96 27.75 5.01
N ILE A 125 2.46 27.12 3.95
CA ILE A 125 3.23 26.34 2.98
C ILE A 125 3.23 27.12 1.67
N PRO A 126 4.37 27.70 1.27
CA PRO A 126 4.48 28.48 0.04
C PRO A 126 4.40 27.57 -1.19
N VAL A 127 3.91 28.14 -2.29
CA VAL A 127 3.73 27.43 -3.57
C VAL A 127 4.75 27.95 -4.58
N SER A 128 5.71 27.12 -4.93
CA SER A 128 6.72 27.43 -5.95
C SER A 128 6.14 27.34 -7.37
N LYS A 129 6.86 27.88 -8.37
CA LYS A 129 6.56 27.67 -9.81
C LYS A 129 6.50 26.16 -10.14
N LYS A 130 7.40 25.37 -9.55
CA LYS A 130 7.45 23.90 -9.74
C LYS A 130 6.21 23.21 -9.16
N ALA A 131 5.79 23.55 -7.94
CA ALA A 131 4.59 23.02 -7.32
C ALA A 131 3.34 23.35 -8.15
N ALA A 132 3.16 24.62 -8.50
CA ALA A 132 2.02 25.09 -9.33
C ALA A 132 1.96 24.42 -10.72
N GLY A 133 3.13 24.11 -11.32
CA GLY A 133 3.25 23.45 -12.62
C GLY A 133 2.95 21.94 -12.62
N ARG A 134 2.62 21.33 -11.45
CA ARG A 134 2.33 19.87 -11.41
C ARG A 134 1.10 19.49 -12.20
N SER A 135 1.19 18.31 -12.84
CA SER A 135 0.07 17.71 -13.56
C SER A 135 -1.11 17.42 -12.62
N PRO A 136 -2.37 17.45 -13.09
CA PRO A 136 -3.55 17.12 -12.30
C PRO A 136 -3.48 15.67 -11.73
N SER A 137 -4.18 15.37 -10.60
CA SER A 137 -5.13 16.19 -9.84
C SER A 137 -4.42 17.27 -9.03
N LYS A 138 -4.99 18.48 -8.98
CA LYS A 138 -4.39 19.62 -8.25
C LYS A 138 -5.46 20.65 -7.84
N LEU A 139 -5.12 21.56 -6.92
CA LEU A 139 -5.95 22.70 -6.53
C LEU A 139 -5.81 23.90 -7.48
N TYR A 140 -4.86 23.87 -8.42
CA TYR A 140 -4.51 24.99 -9.32
C TYR A 140 -3.99 26.21 -8.56
N LEU A 141 -3.13 25.95 -7.55
CA LEU A 141 -2.45 27.02 -6.82
C LEU A 141 -1.51 27.78 -7.76
N LYS A 142 -1.45 29.11 -7.59
CA LYS A 142 -0.53 29.98 -8.35
C LYS A 142 0.82 30.10 -7.63
N PRO A 143 1.93 30.30 -8.35
CA PRO A 143 3.21 30.63 -7.74
C PRO A 143 3.10 31.83 -6.82
N GLY A 144 3.79 31.81 -5.69
CA GLY A 144 3.74 32.88 -4.66
C GLY A 144 2.53 32.81 -3.72
N GLN A 145 1.50 32.02 -4.03
CA GLN A 145 0.43 31.73 -3.08
C GLN A 145 0.95 30.85 -1.94
N SER A 146 0.18 30.78 -0.85
CA SER A 146 0.42 29.83 0.22
C SER A 146 -0.88 29.19 0.69
N ILE A 147 -0.78 28.02 1.30
CA ILE A 147 -1.87 27.26 1.89
C ILE A 147 -1.50 26.89 3.32
N SER A 148 -2.44 26.85 4.28
CA SER A 148 -2.13 26.34 5.62
C SER A 148 -1.84 24.85 5.60
N ALA A 149 -1.10 24.34 6.58
CA ALA A 149 -0.82 22.91 6.70
C ALA A 149 -2.13 22.11 6.81
N GLU A 150 -3.11 22.58 7.57
CA GLU A 150 -4.41 21.92 7.69
C GLU A 150 -5.18 21.87 6.36
N GLN A 151 -5.27 22.99 5.63
CA GLN A 151 -5.86 23.03 4.31
C GLN A 151 -5.12 22.11 3.33
N ALA A 152 -3.80 22.00 3.45
CA ALA A 152 -2.98 21.10 2.65
C ALA A 152 -3.31 19.61 2.95
N ILE A 153 -3.54 19.27 4.23
CA ILE A 153 -4.02 17.93 4.63
C ILE A 153 -5.35 17.62 3.95
N TYR A 154 -6.36 18.49 4.09
CA TYR A 154 -7.65 18.31 3.42
C TYR A 154 -7.52 18.16 1.90
N ALA A 155 -6.68 18.99 1.27
CA ALA A 155 -6.44 18.91 -0.18
C ALA A 155 -5.80 17.57 -0.61
N LEU A 156 -4.91 16.99 0.20
CA LEU A 156 -4.30 15.70 -0.09
C LEU A 156 -5.28 14.54 0.09
N VAL A 157 -6.07 14.54 1.15
CA VAL A 157 -6.98 13.42 1.45
C VAL A 157 -8.19 13.41 0.49
N THR A 158 -8.77 14.58 0.16
CA THR A 158 -9.96 14.67 -0.68
C THR A 158 -9.63 14.72 -2.17
N LYS A 159 -8.98 15.82 -2.61
CA LYS A 159 -8.65 16.11 -4.02
C LYS A 159 -7.43 15.37 -4.51
N SER A 160 -6.59 14.85 -3.60
CA SER A 160 -5.32 14.23 -3.99
C SER A 160 -4.37 15.19 -4.74
N ALA A 161 -4.30 16.45 -4.29
CA ALA A 161 -3.65 17.56 -4.99
C ALA A 161 -2.14 17.37 -5.13
N ASN A 162 -1.63 17.31 -6.37
CA ASN A 162 -0.22 17.10 -6.67
C ASN A 162 0.64 18.35 -6.43
N ASP A 163 0.09 19.53 -6.73
CA ASP A 163 0.70 20.84 -6.43
C ASP A 163 0.93 20.99 -4.94
N VAL A 164 -0.07 20.70 -4.12
CA VAL A 164 0.03 20.75 -2.66
C VAL A 164 1.05 19.74 -2.12
N ALA A 165 1.07 18.49 -2.65
CA ALA A 165 2.05 17.49 -2.23
C ALA A 165 3.49 17.95 -2.50
N THR A 166 3.74 18.59 -3.65
CA THR A 166 5.06 19.15 -3.98
C THR A 166 5.40 20.33 -3.09
N ALA A 167 4.45 21.23 -2.81
CA ALA A 167 4.66 22.36 -1.91
C ALA A 167 5.01 21.89 -0.48
N ILE A 168 4.31 20.87 0.06
CA ILE A 168 4.67 20.23 1.34
C ILE A 168 6.11 19.72 1.29
N ALA A 169 6.47 18.99 0.24
CA ALA A 169 7.81 18.42 0.11
C ALA A 169 8.92 19.49 0.11
N GLU A 170 8.68 20.61 -0.58
CA GLU A 170 9.61 21.73 -0.64
C GLU A 170 9.69 22.43 0.73
N LYS A 171 8.57 22.64 1.42
CA LYS A 171 8.54 23.23 2.76
C LYS A 171 9.30 22.38 3.78
N LEU A 172 9.10 21.05 3.78
CA LEU A 172 9.67 20.15 4.78
C LEU A 172 11.13 19.76 4.53
N SER A 173 11.62 19.90 3.30
CA SER A 173 12.97 19.41 2.94
C SER A 173 13.72 20.29 1.94
N GLY A 174 13.25 21.51 1.68
CA GLY A 174 13.81 22.46 0.73
C GLY A 174 13.59 22.07 -0.74
N THR A 175 13.66 20.77 -1.07
CA THR A 175 13.39 20.27 -2.43
C THR A 175 12.62 18.93 -2.39
N GLU A 176 11.78 18.70 -3.39
CA GLU A 176 11.08 17.41 -3.52
C GLU A 176 12.04 16.23 -3.64
N ARG A 177 13.24 16.41 -4.22
CA ARG A 177 14.26 15.34 -4.29
C ARG A 177 14.79 14.98 -2.89
N LYS A 178 15.10 15.96 -2.04
CA LYS A 178 15.50 15.72 -0.64
C LYS A 178 14.37 15.06 0.14
N PHE A 179 13.13 15.53 -0.07
CA PHE A 179 11.94 14.95 0.54
C PHE A 179 11.73 13.50 0.15
N ALA A 180 11.84 13.14 -1.14
CA ALA A 180 11.72 11.76 -1.61
C ALA A 180 12.77 10.82 -0.99
N LYS A 181 13.99 11.32 -0.76
CA LYS A 181 15.01 10.58 0.01
C LYS A 181 14.58 10.39 1.47
N ARG A 182 14.00 11.43 2.12
CA ARG A 182 13.45 11.35 3.49
C ARG A 182 12.30 10.33 3.54
N MET A 183 11.36 10.37 2.60
CA MET A 183 10.27 9.38 2.47
C MET A 183 10.80 7.95 2.38
N THR A 184 11.83 7.71 1.58
CA THR A 184 12.40 6.36 1.41
C THR A 184 13.14 5.90 2.66
N ARG A 185 13.86 6.78 3.36
CA ARG A 185 14.47 6.44 4.67
C ARG A 185 13.40 6.11 5.70
N LYS A 186 12.35 6.93 5.81
CA LYS A 186 11.21 6.66 6.71
C LYS A 186 10.53 5.34 6.37
N ALA A 187 10.29 5.05 5.10
CA ALA A 187 9.73 3.78 4.67
C ALA A 187 10.57 2.58 5.17
N LYS A 188 11.88 2.63 5.02
CA LYS A 188 12.78 1.60 5.53
C LYS A 188 12.70 1.46 7.05
N ALA A 189 12.69 2.57 7.79
CA ALA A 189 12.57 2.59 9.24
C ALA A 189 11.24 1.99 9.74
N LEU A 190 10.16 2.15 8.96
CA LEU A 190 8.86 1.54 9.24
C LEU A 190 8.76 0.06 8.83
N GLY A 191 9.80 -0.51 8.22
CA GLY A 191 9.77 -1.90 7.74
C GLY A 191 9.21 -2.08 6.32
N MET A 192 9.01 -1.02 5.55
CA MET A 192 8.61 -1.06 4.14
C MET A 192 9.81 -1.42 3.25
N ARG A 193 10.22 -2.68 3.29
CA ARG A 193 11.51 -3.15 2.76
C ARG A 193 11.66 -3.01 1.24
N ARG A 194 10.55 -2.99 0.50
CA ARG A 194 10.52 -2.97 -0.97
C ARG A 194 9.99 -1.66 -1.56
N THR A 195 9.96 -0.58 -0.75
CA THR A 195 9.42 0.72 -1.16
C THR A 195 10.52 1.73 -1.43
N VAL A 196 10.41 2.40 -2.58
CA VAL A 196 11.22 3.54 -2.97
C VAL A 196 10.30 4.66 -3.45
N PHE A 197 10.44 5.84 -2.86
CA PHE A 197 9.75 7.05 -3.26
C PHE A 197 10.68 7.97 -4.07
N MET A 198 10.13 8.56 -5.14
CA MET A 198 10.87 9.45 -6.05
C MET A 198 10.27 10.86 -6.11
N ASN A 199 9.03 11.04 -5.63
CA ASN A 199 8.33 12.32 -5.50
C ASN A 199 7.27 12.22 -4.40
N ALA A 200 6.70 13.37 -4.00
CA ALA A 200 5.72 13.46 -2.92
C ALA A 200 4.28 13.12 -3.36
N SER A 201 4.00 13.12 -4.64
CA SER A 201 2.63 13.07 -5.17
C SER A 201 2.20 11.70 -5.69
N GLY A 202 3.14 10.86 -6.10
CA GLY A 202 2.87 9.62 -6.79
C GLY A 202 2.74 9.75 -8.31
N LEU A 203 3.13 10.89 -8.87
CA LEU A 203 3.26 11.07 -10.32
C LEU A 203 4.21 10.03 -10.92
N PRO A 204 4.05 9.67 -12.20
CA PRO A 204 4.80 8.58 -12.82
C PRO A 204 6.32 8.75 -12.70
N ASN A 205 6.97 7.70 -12.20
CA ASN A 205 8.42 7.53 -12.20
C ASN A 205 8.73 6.03 -12.19
N ARG A 206 9.58 5.56 -13.10
CA ARG A 206 9.89 4.12 -13.25
C ARG A 206 10.49 3.50 -11.99
N ARG A 207 11.27 4.27 -11.22
CA ARG A 207 11.92 3.83 -9.97
C ARG A 207 11.02 3.90 -8.75
N GLN A 208 9.88 4.63 -8.80
CA GLN A 208 8.95 4.71 -7.68
C GLN A 208 8.12 3.44 -7.59
N LYS A 209 8.38 2.61 -6.61
CA LYS A 209 7.76 1.30 -6.40
C LYS A 209 7.38 1.10 -4.93
N SER A 210 6.36 0.29 -4.70
CA SER A 210 5.94 -0.21 -3.41
C SER A 210 5.30 -1.58 -3.57
N THR A 211 4.84 -2.18 -2.47
CA THR A 211 4.09 -3.43 -2.44
C THR A 211 2.79 -3.25 -1.66
N ALA A 212 1.84 -4.19 -1.82
CA ALA A 212 0.61 -4.13 -1.02
C ALA A 212 0.92 -4.31 0.47
N ARG A 213 1.89 -5.17 0.81
CA ARG A 213 2.35 -5.35 2.20
C ARG A 213 2.96 -4.06 2.77
N ASP A 214 3.87 -3.42 2.05
CA ASP A 214 4.49 -2.18 2.53
C ASP A 214 3.47 -1.06 2.74
N MET A 215 2.46 -0.96 1.85
CA MET A 215 1.38 0.02 2.02
C MET A 215 0.48 -0.30 3.21
N ALA A 216 0.29 -1.57 3.56
CA ALA A 216 -0.41 -1.97 4.78
C ALA A 216 0.40 -1.59 6.03
N VAL A 217 1.72 -1.83 6.02
CA VAL A 217 2.64 -1.38 7.08
C VAL A 217 2.54 0.13 7.31
N LEU A 218 2.54 0.92 6.22
CA LEU A 218 2.39 2.37 6.32
C LEU A 218 1.02 2.79 6.90
N ALA A 219 -0.05 2.06 6.56
CA ALA A 219 -1.38 2.33 7.09
C ALA A 219 -1.47 2.06 8.60
N VAL A 220 -0.87 0.95 9.08
CA VAL A 220 -0.76 0.66 10.52
C VAL A 220 0.04 1.75 11.22
N ALA A 221 1.22 2.08 10.69
CA ALA A 221 2.07 3.11 11.28
C ALA A 221 1.37 4.47 11.36
N MET A 222 0.63 4.86 10.31
CA MET A 222 -0.13 6.12 10.29
C MET A 222 -1.14 6.22 11.46
N ARG A 223 -1.84 5.14 11.76
CA ARG A 223 -2.81 5.11 12.85
C ARG A 223 -2.15 5.05 14.23
N ARG A 224 -1.10 4.23 14.35
CA ARG A 224 -0.37 4.04 15.61
C ARG A 224 0.33 5.33 16.05
N ASP A 225 1.02 5.98 15.10
CA ASP A 225 1.90 7.11 15.42
C ASP A 225 1.15 8.45 15.43
N PHE A 226 0.03 8.56 14.70
CA PHE A 226 -0.72 9.81 14.54
C PHE A 226 -2.23 9.63 14.71
N PRO A 227 -2.72 9.04 15.83
CA PRO A 227 -4.15 8.78 16.05
C PRO A 227 -4.98 10.08 16.04
N GLN A 228 -4.45 11.19 16.56
CA GLN A 228 -5.12 12.49 16.61
C GLN A 228 -5.35 13.13 15.24
N PHE A 229 -4.48 12.83 14.24
CA PHE A 229 -4.64 13.31 12.87
C PHE A 229 -5.41 12.34 11.97
N TYR A 230 -5.66 11.12 12.45
CA TYR A 230 -6.28 10.09 11.61
C TYR A 230 -7.69 10.48 11.13
N LYS A 231 -8.42 11.28 11.92
CA LYS A 231 -9.76 11.82 11.57
C LYS A 231 -9.80 12.51 10.20
N TYR A 232 -8.71 13.11 9.72
CA TYR A 232 -8.67 13.75 8.43
C TYR A 232 -8.96 12.79 7.25
N PHE A 233 -8.62 11.51 7.38
CA PHE A 233 -8.83 10.53 6.30
C PHE A 233 -10.30 10.19 6.06
N SER A 234 -11.19 10.43 7.02
CA SER A 234 -12.64 10.26 6.89
C SER A 234 -13.35 11.46 6.27
N THR A 235 -12.64 12.54 5.97
CA THR A 235 -13.22 13.76 5.39
C THR A 235 -13.85 13.47 4.02
N GLN A 236 -15.16 13.70 3.90
CA GLN A 236 -15.91 13.43 2.67
C GLN A 236 -15.71 14.51 1.60
N SER A 237 -15.55 15.77 2.00
CA SER A 237 -15.32 16.89 1.08
C SER A 237 -14.57 18.03 1.75
N PHE A 238 -13.96 18.87 0.94
CA PHE A 238 -13.20 20.06 1.34
C PHE A 238 -13.57 21.24 0.46
N ASN A 239 -13.82 22.40 1.07
CA ASN A 239 -14.08 23.65 0.36
C ASN A 239 -12.80 24.47 0.26
N TRP A 240 -12.44 24.84 -0.96
CA TRP A 240 -11.31 25.71 -1.24
C TRP A 240 -11.71 26.83 -2.18
N LYS A 241 -11.63 28.07 -1.71
CA LYS A 241 -11.98 29.27 -2.50
C LYS A 241 -13.34 29.14 -3.20
N GLY A 242 -14.39 28.80 -2.44
CA GLY A 242 -15.75 28.65 -2.93
C GLY A 242 -16.03 27.34 -3.69
N ARG A 243 -15.01 26.53 -4.01
CA ARG A 243 -15.18 25.27 -4.73
C ARG A 243 -15.14 24.05 -3.79
N LYS A 244 -16.18 23.21 -3.86
CA LYS A 244 -16.25 21.95 -3.12
C LYS A 244 -15.51 20.83 -3.87
N TYR A 245 -14.59 20.13 -3.19
CA TYR A 245 -13.85 18.96 -3.68
C TYR A 245 -14.23 17.71 -2.87
N GLY A 246 -14.87 16.76 -3.51
CA GLY A 246 -15.25 15.49 -2.87
C GLY A 246 -14.06 14.54 -2.74
N ASN A 247 -14.11 13.66 -1.73
CA ASN A 247 -13.12 12.62 -1.56
C ASN A 247 -13.23 11.58 -2.69
N HIS A 248 -12.08 11.17 -3.21
CA HIS A 248 -11.98 10.12 -4.22
C HIS A 248 -12.23 8.71 -3.64
N ASN A 249 -12.12 8.53 -2.32
CA ASN A 249 -12.47 7.28 -1.64
C ASN A 249 -13.99 7.19 -1.43
N LYS A 250 -14.67 6.52 -2.34
CA LYS A 250 -16.13 6.39 -2.29
C LYS A 250 -16.61 5.39 -1.22
N LEU A 251 -15.71 4.58 -0.64
CA LEU A 251 -16.06 3.67 0.45
C LEU A 251 -16.46 4.43 1.71
N LEU A 252 -15.94 5.63 1.95
CA LEU A 252 -16.33 6.49 3.08
C LEU A 252 -17.85 6.73 3.19
N ALA A 253 -18.56 6.77 2.06
CA ALA A 253 -20.01 6.95 2.02
C ALA A 253 -20.78 5.65 1.76
N LYS A 254 -20.11 4.58 1.26
CA LYS A 254 -20.80 3.39 0.71
C LYS A 254 -20.54 2.11 1.50
N TYR A 255 -19.56 2.10 2.39
CA TYR A 255 -19.15 0.89 3.10
C TYR A 255 -18.99 1.17 4.58
N SER A 256 -19.93 0.69 5.36
CA SER A 256 -20.04 0.95 6.80
C SER A 256 -18.76 0.60 7.55
N GLY A 257 -18.35 1.48 8.46
CA GLY A 257 -17.14 1.36 9.25
C GLY A 257 -15.88 1.86 8.55
N THR A 258 -15.97 2.37 7.30
CA THR A 258 -14.80 2.94 6.60
C THR A 258 -14.43 4.30 7.16
N ASP A 259 -13.16 4.48 7.56
CA ASP A 259 -12.62 5.74 8.09
C ASP A 259 -11.32 6.22 7.38
N GLY A 260 -10.89 5.55 6.32
CA GLY A 260 -9.69 5.92 5.55
C GLY A 260 -9.46 5.01 4.35
N ILE A 261 -8.33 5.14 3.68
CA ILE A 261 -7.26 6.13 3.78
C ILE A 261 -7.11 6.88 2.43
N LYS A 262 -6.77 6.17 1.32
CA LYS A 262 -6.40 6.85 0.07
C LYS A 262 -6.60 6.00 -1.16
N THR A 263 -7.02 6.65 -2.25
CA THR A 263 -7.04 6.09 -3.60
C THR A 263 -5.83 6.55 -4.42
N GLY A 264 -5.50 5.79 -5.46
CA GLY A 264 -4.47 6.16 -6.43
C GLY A 264 -4.78 5.61 -7.82
N TYR A 265 -4.34 6.33 -8.86
CA TYR A 265 -4.43 5.90 -10.25
C TYR A 265 -3.30 6.50 -11.08
N ILE A 266 -2.66 5.69 -11.87
CA ILE A 266 -1.92 6.04 -13.08
C ILE A 266 -2.12 4.90 -14.09
N ASN A 267 -1.94 5.16 -15.38
CA ASN A 267 -2.11 4.10 -16.40
C ASN A 267 -1.27 2.84 -16.12
N ALA A 268 -0.05 3.03 -15.60
CA ALA A 268 0.85 1.93 -15.29
C ALA A 268 0.41 1.07 -14.09
N SER A 269 -0.32 1.66 -13.10
CA SER A 269 -0.78 0.92 -11.92
C SER A 269 -2.20 0.37 -12.04
N GLY A 270 -3.07 1.00 -12.82
CA GLY A 270 -4.52 0.85 -12.67
C GLY A 270 -5.00 1.54 -11.40
N PHE A 271 -6.21 1.21 -10.95
CA PHE A 271 -6.87 1.83 -9.78
C PHE A 271 -6.42 1.14 -8.49
N ASN A 272 -5.88 1.93 -7.56
CA ASN A 272 -5.36 1.48 -6.26
C ASN A 272 -6.22 2.01 -5.11
N LEU A 273 -6.20 1.32 -3.96
CA LEU A 273 -6.86 1.76 -2.74
C LEU A 273 -6.14 1.17 -1.51
N VAL A 274 -5.94 1.99 -0.51
CA VAL A 274 -5.76 1.57 0.88
C VAL A 274 -7.02 1.97 1.63
N ALA A 275 -7.67 1.01 2.26
CA ALA A 275 -8.86 1.24 3.07
C ALA A 275 -8.67 0.69 4.49
N THR A 276 -9.23 1.40 5.46
CA THR A 276 -9.38 0.93 6.83
C THR A 276 -10.86 0.90 7.16
N VAL A 277 -11.27 -0.17 7.82
CA VAL A 277 -12.66 -0.43 8.14
C VAL A 277 -12.74 -1.05 9.53
N GLU A 278 -13.59 -0.51 10.38
CA GLU A 278 -13.86 -1.04 11.71
C GLU A 278 -15.30 -1.51 11.83
N ARG A 279 -15.47 -2.71 12.37
CA ARG A 279 -16.79 -3.30 12.70
C ARG A 279 -16.69 -4.13 13.97
N ASN A 280 -17.58 -3.87 14.91
CA ASN A 280 -17.67 -4.62 16.17
C ASN A 280 -16.30 -4.73 16.89
N GLY A 281 -15.56 -3.62 16.98
CA GLY A 281 -14.26 -3.57 17.64
C GLY A 281 -13.10 -4.22 16.85
N VAL A 282 -13.38 -4.82 15.70
CA VAL A 282 -12.33 -5.38 14.81
C VAL A 282 -12.03 -4.41 13.69
N ARG A 283 -10.75 -4.04 13.55
CA ARG A 283 -10.31 -3.18 12.46
C ARG A 283 -9.47 -3.95 11.45
N LEU A 284 -9.87 -3.86 10.19
CA LEU A 284 -9.16 -4.43 9.06
C LEU A 284 -8.57 -3.34 8.18
N ILE A 285 -7.35 -3.59 7.69
CA ILE A 285 -6.66 -2.76 6.72
C ILE A 285 -6.55 -3.54 5.42
N GLY A 286 -7.19 -3.02 4.37
CA GLY A 286 -7.14 -3.59 3.04
C GLY A 286 -6.30 -2.75 2.08
N VAL A 287 -5.49 -3.40 1.24
CA VAL A 287 -4.76 -2.77 0.13
C VAL A 287 -5.08 -3.50 -1.15
N VAL A 288 -5.47 -2.76 -2.19
CA VAL A 288 -5.70 -3.28 -3.55
C VAL A 288 -4.93 -2.43 -4.54
N PHE A 289 -4.14 -3.08 -5.39
CA PHE A 289 -3.51 -2.52 -6.58
C PHE A 289 -4.14 -3.09 -7.85
N GLY A 290 -4.14 -2.32 -8.91
CA GLY A 290 -4.36 -2.83 -10.26
C GLY A 290 -5.81 -3.05 -10.66
N GLY A 291 -6.77 -2.41 -10.01
CA GLY A 291 -8.17 -2.46 -10.44
C GLY A 291 -8.34 -1.91 -11.86
N LYS A 292 -9.23 -2.54 -12.66
CA LYS A 292 -9.53 -2.10 -14.04
C LYS A 292 -10.26 -0.75 -14.05
N THR A 293 -11.19 -0.55 -13.11
CA THR A 293 -11.94 0.70 -12.90
C THR A 293 -12.00 1.02 -11.41
N SER A 294 -12.35 2.27 -11.04
CA SER A 294 -12.60 2.63 -9.65
C SER A 294 -13.72 1.78 -9.03
N ARG A 295 -14.82 1.55 -9.77
CA ARG A 295 -15.96 0.75 -9.31
C ARG A 295 -15.58 -0.72 -9.08
N SER A 296 -14.82 -1.35 -10.00
CA SER A 296 -14.39 -2.74 -9.82
C SER A 296 -13.40 -2.89 -8.67
N ARG A 297 -12.48 -1.92 -8.47
CA ARG A 297 -11.55 -1.86 -7.33
C ARG A 297 -12.31 -1.78 -6.01
N ASP A 298 -13.32 -0.87 -5.92
CA ASP A 298 -14.13 -0.68 -4.71
C ASP A 298 -14.92 -1.96 -4.38
N ARG A 299 -15.60 -2.55 -5.38
CA ARG A 299 -16.34 -3.81 -5.20
C ARG A 299 -15.42 -4.93 -4.69
N HIS A 300 -14.25 -5.07 -5.30
CA HIS A 300 -13.29 -6.08 -4.87
C HIS A 300 -12.78 -5.84 -3.46
N MET A 301 -12.47 -4.59 -3.08
CA MET A 301 -12.08 -4.25 -1.71
C MET A 301 -13.17 -4.64 -0.70
N MET A 302 -14.42 -4.28 -0.95
CA MET A 302 -15.55 -4.65 -0.08
C MET A 302 -15.67 -6.17 0.05
N GLN A 303 -15.60 -6.91 -1.06
CA GLN A 303 -15.69 -8.37 -1.08
C GLN A 303 -14.60 -9.05 -0.23
N ILE A 304 -13.33 -8.63 -0.41
CA ILE A 304 -12.25 -9.24 0.38
C ILE A 304 -12.35 -8.89 1.86
N LEU A 305 -12.80 -7.68 2.22
CA LEU A 305 -13.00 -7.27 3.60
C LEU A 305 -14.18 -8.02 4.24
N ASP A 306 -15.34 -8.12 3.57
CA ASP A 306 -16.50 -8.85 4.07
C ASP A 306 -16.17 -10.31 4.36
N ASN A 307 -15.42 -10.97 3.46
CA ASN A 307 -14.96 -12.34 3.66
C ASN A 307 -14.08 -12.48 4.92
N GLN A 308 -13.23 -11.49 5.20
CA GLN A 308 -12.35 -11.55 6.38
C GLN A 308 -13.11 -11.19 7.66
N PHE A 309 -14.03 -10.23 7.65
CA PHE A 309 -14.88 -9.95 8.80
C PHE A 309 -15.72 -11.18 9.22
N LYS A 310 -16.29 -11.92 8.26
CA LYS A 310 -16.99 -13.19 8.53
C LYS A 310 -16.07 -14.20 9.22
N ARG A 311 -14.85 -14.39 8.73
CA ARG A 311 -13.86 -15.33 9.30
C ARG A 311 -13.44 -14.95 10.72
N VAL A 312 -13.14 -13.66 10.98
CA VAL A 312 -12.76 -13.17 12.30
C VAL A 312 -13.90 -13.37 13.28
N LYS A 313 -15.14 -13.00 12.93
CA LYS A 313 -16.33 -13.23 13.78
C LYS A 313 -16.47 -14.71 14.16
N THR A 314 -16.31 -15.64 13.20
CA THR A 314 -16.41 -17.08 13.46
C THR A 314 -15.35 -17.56 14.44
N ILE A 315 -14.09 -17.08 14.31
CA ILE A 315 -13.00 -17.44 15.22
C ILE A 315 -13.26 -16.93 16.64
N THR A 316 -13.74 -15.69 16.77
CA THR A 316 -14.08 -15.09 18.09
C THR A 316 -15.19 -15.88 18.78
N VAL A 317 -16.25 -16.22 18.07
CA VAL A 317 -17.36 -17.02 18.62
C VAL A 317 -16.87 -18.41 19.06
N ARG A 318 -16.07 -19.09 18.26
CA ARG A 318 -15.49 -20.40 18.63
C ARG A 318 -14.59 -20.31 19.86
N ARG A 319 -13.74 -19.27 19.97
CA ARG A 319 -12.89 -19.05 21.15
C ARG A 319 -13.72 -18.77 22.41
N ALA A 320 -14.77 -17.95 22.31
CA ALA A 320 -15.68 -17.69 23.41
C ALA A 320 -16.40 -18.97 23.87
N ALA A 321 -16.88 -19.79 22.94
CA ALA A 321 -17.52 -21.07 23.23
C ALA A 321 -16.57 -22.07 23.92
N LEU A 322 -15.29 -22.09 23.52
CA LEU A 322 -14.26 -22.94 24.13
C LEU A 322 -13.75 -22.43 25.49
N ALA A 323 -13.91 -21.13 25.75
CA ALA A 323 -13.51 -20.48 27.01
C ALA A 323 -14.64 -20.50 28.07
N MET A 324 -15.86 -20.91 27.72
CA MET A 324 -16.92 -21.11 28.68
C MET A 324 -16.55 -22.33 29.56
N PRO A 325 -16.46 -22.16 30.91
CA PRO A 325 -16.27 -23.30 31.79
C PRO A 325 -17.48 -24.24 31.58
N THR A 326 -17.19 -25.50 31.33
CA THR A 326 -18.21 -26.56 31.39
C THR A 326 -18.65 -26.67 32.87
N THR A 327 -19.58 -25.84 33.26
CA THR A 327 -20.28 -26.06 34.53
C THR A 327 -21.07 -27.33 34.34
N LEU A 328 -20.53 -28.44 34.86
CA LEU A 328 -21.34 -29.63 35.12
C LEU A 328 -22.56 -29.17 35.93
N PRO A 329 -23.76 -29.63 35.63
CA PRO A 329 -24.92 -29.36 36.50
C PRO A 329 -24.59 -29.92 37.88
N VAL A 330 -24.49 -29.00 38.84
CA VAL A 330 -24.45 -29.41 40.24
C VAL A 330 -25.79 -30.10 40.50
N ALA A 331 -25.74 -31.37 40.82
CA ALA A 331 -26.91 -32.13 41.24
C ALA A 331 -27.60 -31.35 42.39
N PRO A 332 -28.93 -31.26 42.42
CA PRO A 332 -29.63 -30.60 43.50
C PRO A 332 -29.27 -31.29 44.82
N PRO A 333 -29.08 -30.56 45.92
CA PRO A 333 -28.76 -31.16 47.22
C PRO A 333 -29.93 -32.08 47.63
N GLU A 334 -29.60 -33.32 47.97
CA GLU A 334 -30.52 -34.26 48.59
C GLU A 334 -31.12 -33.64 49.86
N ARG A 335 -32.44 -33.66 49.98
CA ARG A 335 -33.16 -33.30 51.18
C ARG A 335 -32.91 -34.38 52.27
N GLY A 336 -32.11 -34.05 53.24
CA GLY A 336 -31.81 -34.91 54.37
C GLY A 336 -31.42 -34.10 55.60
N ASP A 337 -32.39 -33.87 56.44
CA ASP A 337 -32.37 -33.81 57.89
C ASP A 337 -31.64 -32.70 58.69
N LYS A 338 -32.49 -31.97 59.41
CA LYS A 338 -32.38 -31.46 60.80
C LYS A 338 -31.36 -30.36 61.12
N LEU A 339 -31.89 -29.19 61.32
CA LEU A 339 -31.28 -28.07 62.03
C LEU A 339 -30.84 -28.49 63.46
N PRO A 340 -29.67 -28.07 63.93
CA PRO A 340 -29.37 -27.89 65.37
C PRO A 340 -29.58 -26.44 65.77
N LYS A 341 -30.04 -26.35 67.00
CA LYS A 341 -30.48 -25.16 67.76
C LYS A 341 -29.37 -24.08 67.90
N SER A 342 -29.83 -22.86 67.93
CA SER A 342 -29.23 -21.59 68.31
C SER A 342 -28.07 -21.61 69.31
N LEU A 343 -27.01 -20.84 69.06
CA LEU A 343 -26.04 -20.31 70.01
C LEU A 343 -26.04 -18.78 70.03
N PRO A 344 -25.69 -18.10 71.14
CA PRO A 344 -26.13 -16.73 71.42
C PRO A 344 -25.21 -15.64 70.79
N VAL A 345 -25.83 -14.50 70.53
CA VAL A 345 -25.27 -13.26 70.01
C VAL A 345 -24.39 -12.59 71.06
N SER A 346 -23.11 -12.38 70.72
CA SER A 346 -22.19 -11.48 71.42
C SER A 346 -22.24 -10.08 70.83
N LYS A 347 -22.63 -9.09 71.61
CA LYS A 347 -22.64 -7.67 71.29
C LYS A 347 -21.18 -7.12 71.27
N THR A 348 -20.68 -6.64 70.18
CA THR A 348 -19.47 -5.82 70.15
C THR A 348 -19.82 -4.39 69.72
N LYS A 349 -19.47 -3.45 70.61
CA LYS A 349 -19.66 -2.00 70.47
C LYS A 349 -18.89 -1.40 69.28
N THR A 350 -19.57 -0.66 68.47
CA THR A 350 -19.02 0.25 67.45
C THR A 350 -18.59 1.56 68.10
N ARG A 351 -17.37 2.00 67.74
CA ARG A 351 -16.76 3.32 68.05
C ARG A 351 -16.79 4.16 66.81
N PRO A 352 -17.17 5.46 66.83
CA PRO A 352 -17.27 6.28 65.61
C PRO A 352 -15.91 6.79 65.15
N ALA A 353 -15.73 6.83 63.82
CA ALA A 353 -14.56 7.39 63.14
C ALA A 353 -14.71 8.91 62.96
N ALA A 354 -13.57 9.62 63.18
CA ALA A 354 -13.43 11.06 63.10
C ALA A 354 -13.32 11.55 61.62
N ALA A 355 -13.85 12.74 61.36
CA ALA A 355 -13.83 13.45 60.11
C ALA A 355 -12.42 14.00 59.74
N PRO A 356 -12.07 14.10 58.46
CA PRO A 356 -10.80 14.74 58.03
C PRO A 356 -10.97 16.26 57.90
N LYS A 357 -9.94 16.98 58.39
CA LYS A 357 -9.77 18.44 58.30
C LYS A 357 -9.47 18.91 56.90
N LYS A 358 -10.10 19.99 56.47
CA LYS A 358 -9.68 20.85 55.33
C LYS A 358 -8.31 21.49 55.62
N THR A 359 -7.49 21.49 54.62
CA THR A 359 -6.31 22.44 54.53
C THR A 359 -6.41 23.12 53.19
N GLU A 360 -6.64 24.42 53.25
CA GLU A 360 -6.32 25.43 52.20
C GLU A 360 -4.82 25.59 52.07
N PHE A 361 -4.32 25.54 50.84
CA PHE A 361 -3.43 26.55 50.24
C PHE A 361 -3.35 26.28 48.74
#